data_8ce1fc491686d17b9c9bf3273db85cce
#
_entry.id   8ce1fc491686d17b9c9bf3273db85cce
#
_cell.length_a   1.000
_cell.length_b   1.000
_cell.length_c   1.000
_cell.angle_alpha   90.00
_cell.angle_beta   90.00
_cell.angle_gamma   90.00
#
_symmetry.space_group_name_H-M   'P 1'
#
loop_
_entity.id
_entity.type
_entity.pdbx_description
1 polymer ?
#
loop_
_entity_poly.entity_id
_entity_poly.type
_entity_poly.pdbx_seq_one_letter_code
_entity_poly.pdbx_strand_id
1 'polypeptide(L)'
;MEVANASMYDGATAAAEAALMCLRLRKERPQAVLAPNLHPEYRRVVETYLANIPGVEAVTLPCCAPYARGGTVDLNRLTGSLGDAACFIMQYPNFFGLVETKLADIAEICHREGAVLVVAVAEPMALAALSPPGKFGADVVVGEGQSFGITPSFGGPGVGFFATRREFVRQMPGRLVGKTTDAEGKPGYVLTLQTREQHIRREKATSNICTNHALAATTFTIYLSVVGRTGLAALARRNVQNCAYAQYQTTELAAYKMVFEEPAFNEFVLRCPRAAEEVRAACLKKGVDPGLPLGRFYPEYDDCLLVTVTETKTKEDIDRLCEVLASV
;
A
#
# COMPACT_ATOMS: atom_id res chain seq x y z
N MET A 1 -1.47 -1.86 -15.60
CA MET A 1 -1.25 -3.33 -15.51
C MET A 1 -2.17 -3.99 -16.50
N GLU A 2 -1.79 -5.17 -17.02
CA GLU A 2 -2.51 -5.82 -18.13
C GLU A 2 -3.46 -6.92 -17.65
N VAL A 3 -3.17 -7.53 -16.50
CA VAL A 3 -3.97 -8.62 -15.93
C VAL A 3 -4.18 -8.36 -14.44
N ALA A 4 -5.40 -8.58 -13.96
CA ALA A 4 -5.73 -8.57 -12.54
C ALA A 4 -6.49 -9.87 -12.19
N ASN A 5 -6.31 -10.36 -10.96
CA ASN A 5 -7.12 -11.44 -10.44
C ASN A 5 -8.49 -10.96 -9.93
N ALA A 6 -9.34 -11.89 -9.57
CA ALA A 6 -10.69 -11.57 -9.09
C ALA A 6 -10.68 -10.85 -7.74
N SER A 7 -9.85 -11.29 -6.79
CA SER A 7 -9.51 -10.63 -5.53
C SER A 7 -8.45 -11.41 -4.75
N MET A 8 -7.92 -10.76 -3.71
CA MET A 8 -7.11 -11.35 -2.64
C MET A 8 -7.87 -11.18 -1.31
N TYR A 9 -7.30 -11.67 -0.21
CA TYR A 9 -7.94 -11.51 1.11
C TYR A 9 -7.84 -10.07 1.60
N ASP A 10 -6.63 -9.49 1.52
CA ASP A 10 -6.31 -8.11 1.88
C ASP A 10 -5.01 -7.68 1.17
N GLY A 11 -4.64 -6.41 1.35
CA GLY A 11 -3.44 -5.86 0.73
C GLY A 11 -2.13 -6.45 1.26
N ALA A 12 -2.06 -6.81 2.53
CA ALA A 12 -0.85 -7.35 3.15
C ALA A 12 -0.57 -8.78 2.65
N THR A 13 -1.61 -9.64 2.61
CA THR A 13 -1.48 -10.99 2.04
C THR A 13 -1.25 -10.95 0.53
N ALA A 14 -1.79 -9.95 -0.18
CA ALA A 14 -1.47 -9.73 -1.58
C ALA A 14 0.02 -9.39 -1.79
N ALA A 15 0.63 -8.58 -0.91
CA ALA A 15 2.06 -8.29 -0.96
C ALA A 15 2.91 -9.53 -0.67
N ALA A 16 2.52 -10.37 0.30
CA ALA A 16 3.19 -11.63 0.61
C ALA A 16 3.12 -12.62 -0.57
N GLU A 17 1.96 -12.76 -1.20
CA GLU A 17 1.81 -13.58 -2.39
C GLU A 17 2.60 -13.05 -3.60
N ALA A 18 2.79 -11.72 -3.70
CA ALA A 18 3.66 -11.13 -4.70
C ALA A 18 5.13 -11.50 -4.44
N ALA A 19 5.60 -11.46 -3.19
CA ALA A 19 6.93 -11.95 -2.83
C ALA A 19 7.13 -13.41 -3.22
N LEU A 20 6.18 -14.29 -2.85
CA LEU A 20 6.20 -15.70 -3.23
C LEU A 20 6.21 -15.91 -4.76
N MET A 21 5.44 -15.10 -5.49
CA MET A 21 5.45 -15.13 -6.95
C MET A 21 6.82 -14.76 -7.51
N CYS A 22 7.44 -13.71 -7.01
CA CYS A 22 8.74 -13.24 -7.46
C CYS A 22 9.86 -14.26 -7.19
N LEU A 23 9.83 -14.91 -6.03
CA LEU A 23 10.75 -16.02 -5.69
C LEU A 23 10.58 -17.20 -6.67
N ARG A 24 9.37 -17.51 -7.11
CA ARG A 24 9.14 -18.53 -8.16
C ARG A 24 9.66 -18.09 -9.54
N LEU A 25 9.58 -16.79 -9.84
CA LEU A 25 10.08 -16.21 -11.10
C LEU A 25 11.61 -16.10 -11.13
N ARG A 26 12.25 -15.93 -9.99
CA ARG A 26 13.69 -15.68 -9.82
C ARG A 26 14.29 -16.72 -8.87
N LYS A 27 14.23 -17.98 -9.22
CA LYS A 27 14.58 -19.12 -8.35
C LYS A 27 15.99 -19.05 -7.76
N GLU A 28 16.92 -18.42 -8.48
CA GLU A 28 18.32 -18.24 -8.04
C GLU A 28 18.51 -17.06 -7.06
N ARG A 29 17.43 -16.35 -6.74
CA ARG A 29 17.46 -15.15 -5.91
C ARG A 29 16.57 -15.34 -4.69
N PRO A 30 17.17 -15.65 -3.51
CA PRO A 30 16.40 -16.06 -2.34
C PRO A 30 15.86 -14.90 -1.50
N GLN A 31 16.05 -13.65 -1.89
CA GLN A 31 15.68 -12.52 -1.06
C GLN A 31 14.48 -11.75 -1.62
N ALA A 32 13.57 -11.33 -0.71
CA ALA A 32 12.59 -10.29 -0.95
C ALA A 32 13.02 -9.03 -0.19
N VAL A 33 13.42 -7.99 -0.91
CA VAL A 33 13.85 -6.73 -0.30
C VAL A 33 12.64 -5.82 -0.09
N LEU A 34 12.48 -5.29 1.12
CA LEU A 34 11.35 -4.47 1.55
C LEU A 34 11.79 -3.02 1.79
N ALA A 35 11.02 -2.06 1.28
CA ALA A 35 11.24 -0.66 1.59
C ALA A 35 10.99 -0.38 3.08
N PRO A 36 11.79 0.46 3.72
CA PRO A 36 11.64 0.77 5.15
C PRO A 36 10.33 1.53 5.44
N ASN A 37 9.80 2.24 4.45
CA ASN A 37 8.55 2.99 4.48
C ASN A 37 7.35 2.24 3.88
N LEU A 38 7.46 0.93 3.70
CA LEU A 38 6.33 0.02 3.51
C LEU A 38 5.58 -0.12 4.83
N HIS A 39 4.25 -0.18 4.79
CA HIS A 39 3.41 -0.35 5.98
C HIS A 39 3.96 -1.46 6.91
N PRO A 40 4.20 -1.17 8.20
CA PRO A 40 4.87 -2.11 9.10
C PRO A 40 4.17 -3.47 9.22
N GLU A 41 2.84 -3.49 9.17
CA GLU A 41 2.09 -4.75 9.22
C GLU A 41 2.19 -5.53 7.91
N TYR A 42 2.29 -4.84 6.76
CA TYR A 42 2.58 -5.51 5.47
C TYR A 42 3.94 -6.19 5.51
N ARG A 43 4.97 -5.52 6.05
CA ARG A 43 6.30 -6.12 6.24
C ARG A 43 6.21 -7.39 7.09
N ARG A 44 5.53 -7.32 8.23
CA ARG A 44 5.36 -8.48 9.14
C ARG A 44 4.63 -9.65 8.47
N VAL A 45 3.61 -9.37 7.65
CA VAL A 45 2.91 -10.43 6.91
C VAL A 45 3.83 -11.07 5.88
N VAL A 46 4.58 -10.28 5.09
CA VAL A 46 5.58 -10.82 4.15
C VAL A 46 6.63 -11.67 4.90
N GLU A 47 7.20 -11.16 5.99
CA GLU A 47 8.16 -11.87 6.85
C GLU A 47 7.57 -13.20 7.35
N THR A 48 6.31 -13.18 7.81
CA THR A 48 5.61 -14.39 8.30
C THR A 48 5.45 -15.45 7.21
N TYR A 49 5.09 -15.04 6.00
CA TYR A 49 4.94 -15.96 4.88
C TYR A 49 6.27 -16.58 4.43
N LEU A 50 7.36 -15.83 4.51
CA LEU A 50 8.68 -16.29 4.08
C LEU A 50 9.46 -17.05 5.17
N ALA A 51 9.16 -16.82 6.44
CA ALA A 51 9.92 -17.36 7.59
C ALA A 51 10.10 -18.89 7.59
N ASN A 52 9.17 -19.63 6.98
CA ASN A 52 9.21 -21.09 6.95
C ASN A 52 9.70 -21.66 5.62
N ILE A 53 10.24 -20.85 4.72
CA ILE A 53 10.78 -21.28 3.43
C ILE A 53 12.31 -21.40 3.58
N PRO A 54 12.89 -22.61 3.52
CA PRO A 54 14.33 -22.78 3.69
C PRO A 54 15.14 -21.97 2.67
N GLY A 55 16.11 -21.21 3.17
CA GLY A 55 17.04 -20.44 2.34
C GLY A 55 16.45 -19.16 1.73
N VAL A 56 15.24 -18.74 2.15
CA VAL A 56 14.59 -17.49 1.71
C VAL A 56 14.58 -16.48 2.84
N GLU A 57 14.82 -15.21 2.52
CA GLU A 57 14.82 -14.11 3.47
C GLU A 57 13.97 -12.92 3.01
N ALA A 58 13.29 -12.29 3.96
CA ALA A 58 12.76 -10.94 3.83
C ALA A 58 13.75 -9.95 4.43
N VAL A 59 14.31 -9.06 3.62
CA VAL A 59 15.32 -8.08 4.04
C VAL A 59 14.73 -6.69 3.98
N THR A 60 14.48 -6.07 5.12
CA THR A 60 14.02 -4.67 5.16
C THR A 60 15.25 -3.75 5.08
N LEU A 61 15.23 -2.82 4.11
CA LEU A 61 16.27 -1.80 4.02
C LEU A 61 16.26 -0.92 5.28
N PRO A 62 17.43 -0.45 5.75
CA PRO A 62 17.48 0.48 6.87
C PRO A 62 16.66 1.74 6.57
N CYS A 63 15.87 2.19 7.54
CA CYS A 63 15.20 3.48 7.47
C CYS A 63 16.26 4.58 7.32
N CYS A 64 15.96 5.62 6.57
CA CYS A 64 16.78 6.81 6.60
C CYS A 64 16.80 7.36 8.03
N ALA A 65 18.00 7.77 8.48
CA ALA A 65 18.14 8.33 9.83
C ALA A 65 17.07 9.41 10.07
N PRO A 66 16.55 9.54 11.31
CA PRO A 66 15.60 10.58 11.64
C PRO A 66 16.20 11.92 11.21
N TYR A 67 15.37 12.70 10.51
CA TYR A 67 15.75 14.04 10.02
C TYR A 67 16.78 14.10 8.88
N ALA A 68 17.27 13.01 8.34
CA ALA A 68 17.90 13.02 7.02
C ALA A 68 16.80 13.23 5.97
N ARG A 69 17.02 14.16 5.04
CA ARG A 69 16.10 14.51 3.96
C ARG A 69 15.61 13.23 3.27
N GLY A 70 14.29 12.99 3.31
CA GLY A 70 13.60 12.03 2.48
C GLY A 70 12.97 10.86 3.23
N GLY A 71 11.65 10.93 3.45
CA GLY A 71 10.82 9.78 3.80
C GLY A 71 10.55 8.84 2.61
N THR A 72 11.23 9.05 1.47
CA THR A 72 11.16 8.29 0.22
C THR A 72 12.32 7.29 0.09
N VAL A 73 12.36 6.52 -1.00
CA VAL A 73 13.38 5.48 -1.20
C VAL A 73 14.75 6.09 -1.54
N ASP A 74 15.79 5.69 -0.82
CA ASP A 74 17.18 6.03 -1.13
C ASP A 74 17.70 5.16 -2.28
N LEU A 75 17.89 5.77 -3.47
CA LEU A 75 18.30 5.06 -4.68
C LEU A 75 19.70 4.42 -4.57
N ASN A 76 20.63 5.04 -3.83
CA ASN A 76 21.98 4.52 -3.67
C ASN A 76 21.95 3.24 -2.82
N ARG A 77 21.20 3.24 -1.73
CA ARG A 77 21.01 2.06 -0.88
C ARG A 77 20.28 0.96 -1.63
N LEU A 78 19.24 1.31 -2.39
CA LEU A 78 18.51 0.35 -3.20
C LEU A 78 19.44 -0.38 -4.16
N THR A 79 20.26 0.33 -4.93
CA THR A 79 21.22 -0.25 -5.89
C THR A 79 22.14 -1.26 -5.22
N GLY A 80 22.67 -0.95 -4.03
CA GLY A 80 23.59 -1.84 -3.29
C GLY A 80 22.91 -3.06 -2.64
N SER A 81 21.59 -3.16 -2.68
CA SER A 81 20.85 -4.18 -1.91
C SER A 81 20.10 -5.20 -2.78
N LEU A 82 20.19 -5.12 -4.10
CA LEU A 82 19.38 -5.95 -5.01
C LEU A 82 20.14 -7.15 -5.62
N GLY A 83 21.40 -7.41 -5.24
CA GLY A 83 22.22 -8.47 -5.84
C GLY A 83 21.55 -9.85 -5.84
N ASP A 84 20.99 -10.26 -4.69
CA ASP A 84 20.30 -11.54 -4.51
C ASP A 84 18.77 -11.39 -4.40
N ALA A 85 18.24 -10.21 -4.73
CA ALA A 85 16.83 -9.92 -4.60
C ALA A 85 16.00 -10.49 -5.76
N ALA A 86 15.00 -11.31 -5.46
CA ALA A 86 13.96 -11.69 -6.40
C ALA A 86 13.03 -10.51 -6.70
N CYS A 87 12.77 -9.67 -5.69
CA CYS A 87 11.94 -8.48 -5.82
C CYS A 87 12.33 -7.38 -4.84
N PHE A 88 11.91 -6.16 -5.18
CA PHE A 88 11.81 -5.04 -4.26
C PHE A 88 10.34 -4.69 -4.07
N ILE A 89 9.89 -4.63 -2.81
CA ILE A 89 8.50 -4.29 -2.45
C ILE A 89 8.49 -2.93 -1.78
N MET A 90 7.78 -1.98 -2.36
CA MET A 90 7.58 -0.63 -1.83
C MET A 90 6.10 -0.27 -1.78
N GLN A 91 5.75 0.83 -1.11
CA GLN A 91 4.38 1.33 -1.04
C GLN A 91 4.24 2.71 -1.71
N TYR A 92 3.08 2.95 -2.32
CA TYR A 92 2.78 4.19 -3.05
C TYR A 92 1.30 4.60 -2.90
N PRO A 93 0.98 5.72 -2.23
CA PRO A 93 1.88 6.50 -1.35
C PRO A 93 2.46 5.63 -0.24
N ASN A 94 3.61 6.01 0.34
CA ASN A 94 4.27 5.21 1.37
C ASN A 94 3.59 5.35 2.74
N PHE A 95 4.07 4.61 3.75
CA PHE A 95 3.48 4.60 5.09
C PHE A 95 3.51 5.96 5.80
N PHE A 96 4.40 6.85 5.44
CA PHE A 96 4.44 8.22 5.95
C PHE A 96 3.51 9.18 5.20
N GLY A 97 2.69 8.67 4.29
CA GLY A 97 1.76 9.43 3.44
C GLY A 97 2.39 10.07 2.20
N LEU A 98 3.69 9.89 1.98
CA LEU A 98 4.45 10.58 0.95
C LEU A 98 4.31 9.92 -0.42
N VAL A 99 4.26 10.75 -1.46
CA VAL A 99 4.24 10.32 -2.85
C VAL A 99 5.68 10.16 -3.36
N GLU A 100 6.06 8.94 -3.73
CA GLU A 100 7.37 8.69 -4.35
C GLU A 100 7.44 9.30 -5.74
N THR A 101 8.30 10.29 -5.92
CA THR A 101 8.48 11.00 -7.20
C THR A 101 9.49 10.33 -8.13
N LYS A 102 10.31 9.41 -7.61
CA LYS A 102 11.37 8.70 -8.33
C LYS A 102 11.01 7.26 -8.69
N LEU A 103 9.71 6.96 -8.81
CA LEU A 103 9.25 5.59 -9.05
C LEU A 103 9.79 5.00 -10.37
N ALA A 104 9.99 5.83 -11.40
CA ALA A 104 10.60 5.38 -12.65
C ALA A 104 12.09 4.99 -12.49
N ASP A 105 12.85 5.78 -11.72
CA ASP A 105 14.26 5.48 -11.45
C ASP A 105 14.39 4.20 -10.61
N ILE A 106 13.48 4.02 -9.64
CA ILE A 106 13.40 2.78 -8.84
C ILE A 106 13.15 1.58 -9.73
N ALA A 107 12.21 1.69 -10.69
CA ALA A 107 11.91 0.62 -11.63
C ALA A 107 13.12 0.29 -12.51
N GLU A 108 13.81 1.30 -13.01
CA GLU A 108 15.03 1.11 -13.82
C GLU A 108 16.12 0.40 -13.03
N ILE A 109 16.35 0.80 -11.77
CA ILE A 109 17.31 0.13 -10.88
C ILE A 109 16.92 -1.34 -10.67
N CYS A 110 15.67 -1.61 -10.31
CA CYS A 110 15.20 -2.98 -10.11
C CYS A 110 15.42 -3.85 -11.36
N HIS A 111 15.03 -3.35 -12.53
CA HIS A 111 15.16 -4.10 -13.77
C HIS A 111 16.62 -4.33 -14.18
N ARG A 112 17.49 -3.33 -14.02
CA ARG A 112 18.93 -3.45 -14.28
C ARG A 112 19.57 -4.51 -13.39
N GLU A 113 19.20 -4.53 -12.12
CA GLU A 113 19.68 -5.53 -11.16
C GLU A 113 18.92 -6.89 -11.27
N GLY A 114 17.93 -7.02 -12.16
CA GLY A 114 17.18 -8.25 -12.43
C GLY A 114 16.12 -8.59 -11.38
N ALA A 115 15.80 -7.68 -10.47
CA ALA A 115 14.72 -7.81 -9.49
C ALA A 115 13.37 -7.37 -10.07
N VAL A 116 12.28 -7.96 -9.56
CA VAL A 116 10.90 -7.58 -9.89
C VAL A 116 10.48 -6.41 -9.01
N LEU A 117 9.94 -5.34 -9.58
CA LEU A 117 9.38 -4.24 -8.80
C LEU A 117 7.91 -4.51 -8.44
N VAL A 118 7.65 -4.66 -7.15
CA VAL A 118 6.31 -4.79 -6.57
C VAL A 118 5.92 -3.48 -5.88
N VAL A 119 4.78 -2.90 -6.26
CA VAL A 119 4.26 -1.70 -5.64
C VAL A 119 2.98 -2.03 -4.88
N ALA A 120 3.00 -1.83 -3.56
CA ALA A 120 1.84 -1.94 -2.70
C ALA A 120 1.09 -0.60 -2.66
N VAL A 121 -0.23 -0.64 -2.75
CA VAL A 121 -1.12 0.53 -2.67
C VAL A 121 -2.08 0.28 -1.52
N ALA A 122 -1.75 0.81 -0.34
CA ALA A 122 -2.57 0.65 0.86
C ALA A 122 -3.84 1.54 0.81
N GLU A 123 -3.74 2.72 0.18
CA GLU A 123 -4.87 3.62 -0.05
C GLU A 123 -5.13 3.80 -1.56
N PRO A 124 -6.04 3.02 -2.14
CA PRO A 124 -6.28 3.01 -3.59
C PRO A 124 -6.97 4.27 -4.12
N MET A 125 -7.61 5.09 -3.26
CA MET A 125 -8.16 6.39 -3.65
C MET A 125 -7.08 7.30 -4.24
N ALA A 126 -5.83 7.15 -3.80
CA ALA A 126 -4.69 7.88 -4.34
C ALA A 126 -4.50 7.69 -5.85
N LEU A 127 -4.84 6.53 -6.40
CA LEU A 127 -4.72 6.24 -7.83
C LEU A 127 -5.68 7.06 -8.71
N ALA A 128 -6.69 7.71 -8.13
CA ALA A 128 -7.56 8.63 -8.85
C ALA A 128 -6.96 10.04 -9.02
N ALA A 129 -5.93 10.38 -8.22
CA ALA A 129 -5.19 11.64 -8.32
C ALA A 129 -3.78 11.45 -8.89
N LEU A 130 -3.14 10.31 -8.59
CA LEU A 130 -1.77 10.01 -8.96
C LEU A 130 -1.68 9.14 -10.22
N SER A 131 -0.57 9.24 -10.92
CA SER A 131 -0.30 8.33 -12.04
C SER A 131 -0.10 6.90 -11.53
N PRO A 132 -0.74 5.90 -12.17
CA PRO A 132 -0.67 4.51 -11.69
C PRO A 132 0.75 3.94 -11.82
N PRO A 133 1.19 3.12 -10.84
CA PRO A 133 2.56 2.59 -10.78
C PRO A 133 3.02 1.86 -12.05
N GLY A 134 2.11 1.20 -12.75
CA GLY A 134 2.42 0.52 -14.01
C GLY A 134 2.93 1.43 -15.12
N LYS A 135 2.63 2.75 -15.09
CA LYS A 135 3.20 3.72 -16.04
C LYS A 135 4.66 4.03 -15.77
N PHE A 136 5.12 3.81 -14.55
CA PHE A 136 6.49 4.03 -14.13
C PHE A 136 7.34 2.76 -14.17
N GLY A 137 6.80 1.64 -14.68
CA GLY A 137 7.57 0.42 -14.83
C GLY A 137 7.34 -0.63 -13.73
N ALA A 138 6.38 -0.43 -12.81
CA ALA A 138 6.04 -1.49 -11.85
C ALA A 138 5.64 -2.79 -12.58
N ASP A 139 6.13 -3.93 -12.10
CA ASP A 139 5.87 -5.25 -12.65
C ASP A 139 4.63 -5.89 -12.05
N VAL A 140 4.46 -5.68 -10.75
CA VAL A 140 3.34 -6.15 -9.95
C VAL A 140 2.80 -4.99 -9.10
N VAL A 141 1.48 -4.84 -9.08
CA VAL A 141 0.79 -3.88 -8.22
C VAL A 141 -0.21 -4.65 -7.37
N VAL A 142 -0.07 -4.51 -6.06
CA VAL A 142 -0.97 -5.12 -5.07
C VAL A 142 -1.53 -4.05 -4.16
N GLY A 143 -2.60 -4.33 -3.45
CA GLY A 143 -3.09 -3.35 -2.50
C GLY A 143 -4.38 -3.73 -1.82
N GLU A 144 -4.89 -2.80 -1.03
CA GLU A 144 -6.11 -2.92 -0.25
C GLU A 144 -7.24 -2.11 -0.90
N GLY A 145 -8.41 -2.70 -1.00
CA GLY A 145 -9.60 -2.05 -1.57
C GLY A 145 -10.68 -1.71 -0.55
N GLN A 146 -10.42 -1.91 0.75
CA GLN A 146 -11.42 -1.73 1.81
C GLN A 146 -12.06 -0.33 1.82
N SER A 147 -11.29 0.73 1.52
CA SER A 147 -11.78 2.11 1.46
C SER A 147 -12.88 2.33 0.41
N PHE A 148 -13.05 1.39 -0.51
CA PHE A 148 -14.11 1.44 -1.53
C PHE A 148 -15.37 0.70 -1.10
N GLY A 149 -16.06 1.24 -0.09
CA GLY A 149 -17.40 0.83 0.31
C GLY A 149 -17.47 -0.32 1.33
N ILE A 150 -16.34 -0.72 1.92
CA ILE A 150 -16.30 -1.74 2.97
C ILE A 150 -15.95 -1.06 4.30
N THR A 151 -16.77 -1.26 5.30
CA THR A 151 -16.53 -0.69 6.64
C THR A 151 -15.34 -1.38 7.32
N PRO A 152 -14.58 -0.69 8.20
CA PRO A 152 -13.46 -1.27 8.94
C PRO A 152 -13.82 -2.48 9.81
N SER A 153 -15.03 -2.53 10.37
CA SER A 153 -15.64 -3.66 11.11
C SER A 153 -14.67 -4.40 12.05
N PHE A 154 -13.90 -3.66 12.84
CA PHE A 154 -12.90 -4.18 13.81
C PHE A 154 -11.80 -5.06 13.18
N GLY A 155 -11.39 -4.79 11.94
CA GLY A 155 -10.28 -5.46 11.30
C GLY A 155 -10.64 -6.34 10.11
N GLY A 156 -11.80 -6.16 9.52
CA GLY A 156 -12.15 -6.88 8.30
C GLY A 156 -13.65 -7.10 8.10
N PRO A 157 -14.01 -7.71 6.96
CA PRO A 157 -13.09 -8.21 5.92
C PRO A 157 -12.43 -7.08 5.13
N GLY A 158 -11.19 -7.33 4.65
CA GLY A 158 -10.56 -6.54 3.60
C GLY A 158 -10.90 -7.06 2.20
N VAL A 159 -10.38 -6.41 1.19
CA VAL A 159 -10.37 -6.93 -0.18
C VAL A 159 -9.07 -6.55 -0.88
N GLY A 160 -8.16 -7.49 -0.97
CA GLY A 160 -6.92 -7.28 -1.69
C GLY A 160 -7.13 -7.32 -3.21
N PHE A 161 -6.33 -6.56 -3.93
CA PHE A 161 -6.18 -6.70 -5.37
C PHE A 161 -4.74 -7.05 -5.76
N PHE A 162 -4.61 -7.70 -6.90
CA PHE A 162 -3.34 -8.12 -7.45
C PHE A 162 -3.37 -7.95 -8.97
N ALA A 163 -2.49 -7.13 -9.49
CA ALA A 163 -2.38 -6.87 -10.91
C ALA A 163 -0.93 -6.96 -11.38
N THR A 164 -0.69 -7.47 -12.59
CA THR A 164 0.66 -7.68 -13.10
C THR A 164 0.72 -7.52 -14.62
N ARG A 165 1.93 -7.62 -15.17
CA ARG A 165 2.18 -7.73 -16.61
C ARG A 165 1.71 -9.08 -17.11
N ARG A 166 1.32 -9.17 -18.38
CA ARG A 166 0.80 -10.39 -19.01
C ARG A 166 1.79 -11.56 -18.98
N GLU A 167 3.07 -11.29 -19.06
CA GLU A 167 4.11 -12.30 -19.02
C GLU A 167 4.12 -13.13 -17.73
N PHE A 168 3.68 -12.56 -16.60
CA PHE A 168 3.63 -13.22 -15.30
C PHE A 168 2.30 -13.92 -14.98
N VAL A 169 1.31 -13.85 -15.88
CA VAL A 169 -0.05 -14.35 -15.65
C VAL A 169 -0.12 -15.81 -15.16
N ARG A 170 0.80 -16.67 -15.63
CA ARG A 170 0.86 -18.08 -15.23
C ARG A 170 1.36 -18.31 -13.81
N GLN A 171 1.97 -17.32 -13.19
CA GLN A 171 2.50 -17.36 -11.83
C GLN A 171 1.64 -16.58 -10.82
N MET A 172 0.63 -15.84 -11.30
CA MET A 172 -0.27 -15.08 -10.43
C MET A 172 -1.01 -15.98 -9.44
N PRO A 173 -1.20 -15.51 -8.19
CA PRO A 173 -2.14 -16.13 -7.26
C PRO A 173 -3.60 -15.82 -7.64
N GLY A 174 -4.53 -16.59 -7.10
CA GLY A 174 -5.96 -16.31 -7.17
C GLY A 174 -6.60 -16.60 -8.52
N ARG A 175 -7.91 -16.41 -8.58
CA ARG A 175 -8.74 -16.70 -9.75
C ARG A 175 -8.60 -15.66 -10.83
N LEU A 176 -8.56 -16.13 -12.08
CA LEU A 176 -8.55 -15.30 -13.28
C LEU A 176 -9.83 -15.53 -14.08
N VAL A 177 -10.47 -14.43 -14.48
CA VAL A 177 -11.67 -14.45 -15.30
C VAL A 177 -11.32 -13.94 -16.69
N GLY A 178 -11.61 -14.75 -17.71
CA GLY A 178 -11.47 -14.38 -19.12
C GLY A 178 -12.81 -14.04 -19.76
N LYS A 179 -12.82 -13.03 -20.61
CA LYS A 179 -13.97 -12.74 -21.49
C LYS A 179 -13.88 -13.64 -22.70
N THR A 180 -14.99 -14.26 -23.08
CA THR A 180 -15.12 -15.15 -24.22
C THR A 180 -16.49 -14.92 -24.89
N THR A 181 -16.83 -15.73 -25.87
CA THR A 181 -18.17 -15.82 -26.48
C THR A 181 -18.71 -17.24 -26.32
N ASP A 182 -20.02 -17.37 -26.17
CA ASP A 182 -20.70 -18.65 -26.18
C ASP A 182 -20.85 -19.21 -27.61
N ALA A 183 -21.50 -20.37 -27.76
CA ALA A 183 -21.72 -21.01 -29.04
C ALA A 183 -22.59 -20.18 -30.01
N GLU A 184 -23.36 -19.21 -29.49
CA GLU A 184 -24.21 -18.31 -30.23
C GLU A 184 -23.55 -16.95 -30.52
N GLY A 185 -22.28 -16.79 -30.11
CA GLY A 185 -21.52 -15.54 -30.31
C GLY A 185 -21.80 -14.47 -29.26
N LYS A 186 -22.56 -14.73 -28.21
CA LYS A 186 -22.83 -13.77 -27.12
C LYS A 186 -21.64 -13.67 -26.16
N PRO A 187 -21.32 -12.47 -25.64
CA PRO A 187 -20.27 -12.31 -24.64
C PRO A 187 -20.54 -13.12 -23.37
N GLY A 188 -19.54 -13.87 -22.93
CA GLY A 188 -19.55 -14.65 -21.69
C GLY A 188 -18.27 -14.48 -20.88
N TYR A 189 -18.26 -14.97 -19.66
CA TYR A 189 -17.12 -14.93 -18.76
C TYR A 189 -16.86 -16.32 -18.21
N VAL A 190 -15.58 -16.71 -18.15
CA VAL A 190 -15.16 -18.04 -17.67
C VAL A 190 -13.97 -17.92 -16.74
N LEU A 191 -13.87 -18.83 -15.78
CA LEU A 191 -12.63 -19.01 -15.03
C LEU A 191 -11.57 -19.60 -15.98
N THR A 192 -10.39 -18.99 -15.99
CA THR A 192 -9.30 -19.42 -16.88
C THR A 192 -8.05 -19.77 -16.10
N LEU A 193 -7.14 -20.54 -16.70
CA LEU A 193 -5.88 -20.99 -16.11
C LEU A 193 -6.05 -21.70 -14.75
N GLN A 194 -7.16 -22.39 -14.53
CA GLN A 194 -7.51 -23.04 -13.26
C GLN A 194 -6.52 -24.14 -12.85
N THR A 195 -5.75 -24.67 -13.80
CA THR A 195 -4.71 -25.69 -13.52
C THR A 195 -3.62 -25.21 -12.55
N ARG A 196 -3.54 -23.92 -12.22
CA ARG A 196 -2.65 -23.35 -11.22
C ARG A 196 -3.22 -23.49 -9.80
N GLU A 197 -4.54 -23.67 -9.67
CA GLU A 197 -5.28 -23.54 -8.43
C GLU A 197 -5.21 -24.81 -7.57
N GLN A 198 -5.39 -24.63 -6.26
CA GLN A 198 -5.24 -25.68 -5.26
C GLN A 198 -6.21 -26.85 -5.44
N HIS A 199 -7.46 -26.61 -5.86
CA HIS A 199 -8.45 -27.64 -6.07
C HIS A 199 -8.09 -28.61 -7.22
N ILE A 200 -7.16 -28.24 -8.10
CA ILE A 200 -6.64 -29.09 -9.16
C ILE A 200 -5.24 -29.63 -8.80
N ARG A 201 -4.31 -28.74 -8.46
CA ARG A 201 -2.90 -29.09 -8.24
C ARG A 201 -2.55 -29.49 -6.81
N ARG A 202 -3.46 -29.31 -5.86
CA ARG A 202 -3.26 -29.64 -4.45
C ARG A 202 -2.01 -28.98 -3.88
N GLU A 203 -1.07 -29.74 -3.33
CA GLU A 203 0.20 -29.27 -2.78
C GLU A 203 1.15 -28.61 -3.80
N LYS A 204 0.94 -28.86 -5.09
CA LYS A 204 1.73 -28.25 -6.19
C LYS A 204 1.10 -26.98 -6.76
N ALA A 205 0.06 -26.45 -6.11
CA ALA A 205 -0.60 -25.24 -6.57
C ALA A 205 0.32 -24.01 -6.46
N THR A 206 0.08 -23.04 -7.31
CA THR A 206 0.83 -21.75 -7.31
C THR A 206 0.63 -20.99 -6.01
N SER A 207 -0.57 -21.09 -5.42
CA SER A 207 -0.96 -20.42 -4.17
C SER A 207 -2.10 -21.21 -3.52
N ASN A 208 -2.31 -21.01 -2.21
CA ASN A 208 -3.46 -21.54 -1.49
C ASN A 208 -4.71 -20.65 -1.62
N ILE A 209 -4.64 -19.52 -2.30
CA ILE A 209 -5.77 -18.64 -2.58
C ILE A 209 -6.79 -19.39 -3.44
N CYS A 210 -8.00 -19.57 -2.91
CA CYS A 210 -9.07 -20.31 -3.58
C CYS A 210 -10.29 -19.42 -3.83
N THR A 211 -11.16 -19.29 -2.82
CA THR A 211 -12.43 -18.56 -2.98
C THR A 211 -12.26 -17.05 -2.83
N ASN A 212 -11.24 -16.61 -2.09
CA ASN A 212 -10.94 -15.21 -1.79
C ASN A 212 -12.14 -14.44 -1.21
N HIS A 213 -12.15 -13.10 -1.25
CA HIS A 213 -13.21 -12.26 -0.70
C HIS A 213 -14.18 -11.78 -1.80
N ALA A 214 -14.83 -12.72 -2.51
CA ALA A 214 -15.69 -12.40 -3.64
C ALA A 214 -16.84 -11.44 -3.31
N LEU A 215 -17.47 -11.54 -2.12
CA LEU A 215 -18.53 -10.63 -1.70
C LEU A 215 -17.99 -9.21 -1.47
N ALA A 216 -16.85 -9.09 -0.80
CA ALA A 216 -16.18 -7.80 -0.62
C ALA A 216 -15.76 -7.18 -1.98
N ALA A 217 -15.25 -7.99 -2.92
CA ALA A 217 -14.95 -7.55 -4.29
C ALA A 217 -16.19 -7.08 -5.04
N THR A 218 -17.35 -7.68 -4.80
CA THR A 218 -18.64 -7.22 -5.36
C THR A 218 -19.01 -5.86 -4.78
N THR A 219 -18.91 -5.67 -3.46
CA THR A 219 -19.16 -4.38 -2.79
C THR A 219 -18.23 -3.29 -3.35
N PHE A 220 -16.95 -3.58 -3.46
CA PHE A 220 -15.95 -2.71 -4.08
C PHE A 220 -16.33 -2.31 -5.53
N THR A 221 -16.78 -3.28 -6.33
CA THR A 221 -17.21 -3.04 -7.72
C THR A 221 -18.46 -2.16 -7.78
N ILE A 222 -19.44 -2.39 -6.90
CA ILE A 222 -20.65 -1.59 -6.80
C ILE A 222 -20.31 -0.14 -6.41
N TYR A 223 -19.46 0.04 -5.39
CA TYR A 223 -19.00 1.36 -4.97
C TYR A 223 -18.37 2.13 -6.13
N LEU A 224 -17.42 1.54 -6.84
CA LEU A 224 -16.77 2.17 -8.00
C LEU A 224 -17.74 2.48 -9.13
N SER A 225 -18.74 1.62 -9.34
CA SER A 225 -19.76 1.83 -10.38
C SER A 225 -20.71 3.01 -10.03
N VAL A 226 -21.06 3.15 -8.75
CA VAL A 226 -21.92 4.24 -8.25
C VAL A 226 -21.17 5.57 -8.26
N VAL A 227 -19.95 5.60 -7.74
CA VAL A 227 -19.12 6.82 -7.67
C VAL A 227 -18.68 7.25 -9.06
N GLY A 228 -18.34 6.31 -9.91
CA GLY A 228 -17.87 6.55 -11.27
C GLY A 228 -16.53 7.30 -11.33
N ARG A 229 -16.02 7.48 -12.54
CA ARG A 229 -14.73 8.13 -12.79
C ARG A 229 -14.66 9.56 -12.24
N THR A 230 -15.72 10.34 -12.46
CA THR A 230 -15.78 11.76 -12.06
C THR A 230 -15.86 11.90 -10.56
N GLY A 231 -16.70 11.08 -9.89
CA GLY A 231 -16.84 11.08 -8.45
C GLY A 231 -15.56 10.64 -7.76
N LEU A 232 -14.90 9.58 -8.24
CA LEU A 232 -13.65 9.10 -7.68
C LEU A 232 -12.54 10.17 -7.76
N ALA A 233 -12.42 10.86 -8.91
CA ALA A 233 -11.48 11.97 -9.07
C ALA A 233 -11.80 13.16 -8.14
N ALA A 234 -13.09 13.43 -7.89
CA ALA A 234 -13.52 14.49 -6.97
C ALA A 234 -13.17 14.14 -5.51
N LEU A 235 -13.40 12.89 -5.09
CA LEU A 235 -13.03 12.38 -3.76
C LEU A 235 -11.52 12.45 -3.54
N ALA A 236 -10.73 11.97 -4.50
CA ALA A 236 -9.27 12.03 -4.42
C ALA A 236 -8.75 13.48 -4.32
N ARG A 237 -9.32 14.40 -5.09
CA ARG A 237 -8.99 15.83 -5.00
C ARG A 237 -9.32 16.39 -3.62
N ARG A 238 -10.47 16.00 -3.05
CA ARG A 238 -10.87 16.42 -1.69
C ARG A 238 -9.87 15.92 -0.64
N ASN A 239 -9.39 14.69 -0.75
CA ASN A 239 -8.33 14.17 0.12
C ASN A 239 -7.09 15.06 0.08
N VAL A 240 -6.57 15.36 -1.11
CA VAL A 240 -5.40 16.24 -1.28
C VAL A 240 -5.64 17.64 -0.70
N GLN A 241 -6.81 18.22 -0.95
CA GLN A 241 -7.16 19.56 -0.42
C GLN A 241 -7.24 19.58 1.10
N ASN A 242 -7.91 18.59 1.70
CA ASN A 242 -8.04 18.49 3.14
C ASN A 242 -6.68 18.24 3.80
N CYS A 243 -5.84 17.38 3.22
CA CYS A 243 -4.49 17.13 3.70
C CYS A 243 -3.65 18.40 3.66
N ALA A 244 -3.62 19.12 2.53
CA ALA A 244 -2.86 20.35 2.40
C ALA A 244 -3.34 21.44 3.38
N TYR A 245 -4.66 21.54 3.59
CA TYR A 245 -5.22 22.45 4.57
C TYR A 245 -4.80 22.08 6.00
N ALA A 246 -4.86 20.78 6.36
CA ALA A 246 -4.43 20.31 7.68
C ALA A 246 -2.92 20.54 7.90
N GLN A 247 -2.08 20.26 6.90
CA GLN A 247 -0.65 20.55 6.95
C GLN A 247 -0.40 22.04 7.20
N TYR A 248 -1.05 22.92 6.45
CA TYR A 248 -0.92 24.36 6.63
C TYR A 248 -1.32 24.78 8.04
N GLN A 249 -2.51 24.39 8.50
CA GLN A 249 -3.01 24.77 9.83
C GLN A 249 -2.14 24.23 10.98
N THR A 250 -1.62 23.02 10.85
CA THR A 250 -0.75 22.46 11.90
C THR A 250 0.63 23.11 11.94
N THR A 251 1.15 23.63 10.82
CA THR A 251 2.43 24.38 10.80
C THR A 251 2.32 25.79 11.38
N GLU A 252 1.13 26.37 11.47
CA GLU A 252 0.89 27.63 12.19
C GLU A 252 1.02 27.46 13.73
N LEU A 253 1.01 26.23 14.22
CA LEU A 253 1.23 25.91 15.64
C LEU A 253 2.73 25.85 15.93
N ALA A 254 3.27 26.87 16.60
CA ALA A 254 4.71 27.05 16.83
C ALA A 254 5.44 25.83 17.45
N ALA A 255 4.71 24.99 18.19
CA ALA A 255 5.24 23.79 18.85
C ALA A 255 5.32 22.54 17.93
N TYR A 256 4.68 22.59 16.75
CA TYR A 256 4.59 21.45 15.83
C TYR A 256 5.36 21.71 14.54
N LYS A 257 5.90 20.65 13.91
CA LYS A 257 6.68 20.77 12.67
C LYS A 257 6.39 19.61 11.73
N MET A 258 6.31 19.90 10.44
CA MET A 258 6.35 18.86 9.41
C MET A 258 7.71 18.14 9.47
N VAL A 259 7.68 16.81 9.39
CA VAL A 259 8.91 15.99 9.37
C VAL A 259 9.47 15.87 7.96
N PHE A 260 8.60 15.80 6.97
CA PHE A 260 8.95 15.63 5.57
C PHE A 260 8.38 16.76 4.72
N GLU A 261 9.08 17.11 3.63
CA GLU A 261 8.70 18.19 2.70
C GLU A 261 8.14 17.63 1.37
N GLU A 262 8.23 16.31 1.15
CA GLU A 262 7.75 15.65 -0.04
C GLU A 262 6.22 15.73 -0.15
N PRO A 263 5.68 15.68 -1.39
CA PRO A 263 4.22 15.69 -1.60
C PRO A 263 3.53 14.55 -0.86
N ALA A 264 2.40 14.85 -0.23
CA ALA A 264 1.56 13.91 0.48
C ALA A 264 0.18 13.77 -0.19
N PHE A 265 -0.51 12.64 0.03
CA PHE A 265 -1.86 12.44 -0.50
C PHE A 265 -2.93 12.79 0.54
N ASN A 266 -3.06 12.00 1.59
CA ASN A 266 -4.05 12.21 2.67
C ASN A 266 -3.50 11.90 4.07
N GLU A 267 -2.20 11.65 4.15
CA GLU A 267 -1.48 11.41 5.39
C GLU A 267 -0.18 12.21 5.40
N PHE A 268 0.26 12.62 6.59
CA PHE A 268 1.53 13.33 6.79
C PHE A 268 2.07 13.11 8.19
N VAL A 269 3.37 13.29 8.36
CA VAL A 269 4.04 13.12 9.65
C VAL A 269 4.27 14.48 10.31
N LEU A 270 3.72 14.62 11.51
CA LEU A 270 3.80 15.80 12.34
C LEU A 270 4.65 15.54 13.58
N ARG A 271 5.73 16.32 13.78
CA ARG A 271 6.50 16.29 15.01
C ARG A 271 5.81 17.08 16.09
N CYS A 272 5.70 16.46 17.26
CA CYS A 272 5.12 17.03 18.48
C CYS A 272 6.18 17.63 19.40
N PRO A 273 5.79 18.51 20.34
CA PRO A 273 6.70 19.10 21.33
C PRO A 273 7.19 18.12 22.41
N ARG A 274 6.59 16.93 22.49
CA ARG A 274 6.90 15.84 23.42
C ARG A 274 6.51 14.50 22.81
N ALA A 275 6.67 13.38 23.54
CA ALA A 275 6.32 12.06 23.06
C ALA A 275 4.89 12.02 22.47
N ALA A 276 4.78 11.47 21.25
CA ALA A 276 3.52 11.50 20.49
C ALA A 276 2.38 10.76 21.21
N GLU A 277 2.69 9.73 21.99
CA GLU A 277 1.72 8.99 22.80
C GLU A 277 1.11 9.85 23.91
N GLU A 278 1.91 10.74 24.53
CA GLU A 278 1.41 11.68 25.53
C GLU A 278 0.50 12.75 24.91
N VAL A 279 0.90 13.27 23.74
CA VAL A 279 0.07 14.22 22.98
C VAL A 279 -1.25 13.60 22.59
N ARG A 280 -1.20 12.36 22.03
CA ARG A 280 -2.41 11.61 21.66
C ARG A 280 -3.32 11.38 22.86
N ALA A 281 -2.77 10.92 23.99
CA ALA A 281 -3.56 10.69 25.22
C ALA A 281 -4.23 11.97 25.73
N ALA A 282 -3.57 13.13 25.62
CA ALA A 282 -4.14 14.41 26.00
C ALA A 282 -5.25 14.87 25.03
N CYS A 283 -5.08 14.68 23.73
CA CYS A 283 -6.10 14.96 22.72
C CYS A 283 -7.34 14.09 22.88
N LEU A 284 -7.17 12.79 23.16
CA LEU A 284 -8.26 11.84 23.38
C LEU A 284 -9.15 12.26 24.56
N LYS A 285 -8.59 12.83 25.64
CA LYS A 285 -9.37 13.40 26.75
C LYS A 285 -10.27 14.56 26.32
N LYS A 286 -9.95 15.20 25.19
CA LYS A 286 -10.74 16.27 24.58
C LYS A 286 -11.61 15.80 23.41
N GLY A 287 -11.73 14.47 23.23
CA GLY A 287 -12.57 13.85 22.22
C GLY A 287 -12.01 13.86 20.79
N VAL A 288 -10.69 14.08 20.62
CA VAL A 288 -10.02 14.11 19.33
C VAL A 288 -8.89 13.07 19.32
N ASP A 289 -8.88 12.16 18.35
CA ASP A 289 -7.72 11.31 18.05
C ASP A 289 -6.87 12.02 16.97
N PRO A 290 -5.67 12.54 17.30
CA PRO A 290 -4.88 13.35 16.38
C PRO A 290 -4.11 12.52 15.36
N GLY A 291 -4.02 11.19 15.52
CA GLY A 291 -3.29 10.29 14.62
C GLY A 291 -2.54 9.19 15.35
N LEU A 292 -1.73 8.47 14.59
CA LEU A 292 -1.00 7.30 15.04
C LEU A 292 0.42 7.68 15.54
N PRO A 293 0.79 7.41 16.81
CA PRO A 293 2.16 7.57 17.29
C PRO A 293 3.11 6.63 16.54
N LEU A 294 4.13 7.20 15.89
CA LEU A 294 5.05 6.44 15.04
C LEU A 294 6.12 5.67 15.85
N GLY A 295 6.45 6.10 17.06
CA GLY A 295 7.41 5.43 17.95
C GLY A 295 7.10 3.94 18.17
N ARG A 296 5.84 3.54 18.01
CA ARG A 296 5.40 2.14 18.02
C ARG A 296 6.07 1.27 16.96
N PHE A 297 6.41 1.85 15.81
CA PHE A 297 6.99 1.12 14.67
C PHE A 297 8.42 1.58 14.34
N TYR A 298 8.71 2.83 14.67
CA TYR A 298 9.98 3.51 14.40
C TYR A 298 10.39 4.26 15.67
N PRO A 299 11.19 3.65 16.56
CA PRO A 299 11.60 4.28 17.83
C PRO A 299 12.22 5.66 17.67
N GLU A 300 12.87 5.91 16.53
CA GLU A 300 13.46 7.21 16.17
C GLU A 300 12.45 8.34 15.90
N TYR A 301 11.16 7.99 15.75
CA TYR A 301 10.04 8.91 15.55
C TYR A 301 9.07 8.89 16.75
N ASP A 302 9.58 8.75 17.99
CA ASP A 302 8.80 8.68 19.21
C ASP A 302 7.97 9.94 19.48
N ASP A 303 8.47 11.09 19.01
CA ASP A 303 7.81 12.40 19.09
C ASP A 303 6.90 12.71 17.88
N CYS A 304 6.63 11.72 16.99
CA CYS A 304 5.93 11.95 15.74
C CYS A 304 4.59 11.25 15.67
N LEU A 305 3.59 11.95 15.12
CA LEU A 305 2.27 11.44 14.77
C LEU A 305 2.14 11.28 13.25
N LEU A 306 1.61 10.16 12.79
CA LEU A 306 1.04 10.04 11.45
C LEU A 306 -0.40 10.55 11.52
N VAL A 307 -0.65 11.67 10.88
CA VAL A 307 -1.97 12.32 10.81
C VAL A 307 -2.64 11.93 9.51
N THR A 308 -3.88 11.45 9.58
CA THR A 308 -4.69 11.05 8.42
C THR A 308 -5.88 11.99 8.27
N VAL A 309 -6.05 12.58 7.09
CA VAL A 309 -7.16 13.50 6.79
C VAL A 309 -7.77 13.14 5.44
N THR A 310 -8.98 12.58 5.48
CA THR A 310 -9.66 12.09 4.28
C THR A 310 -10.77 13.03 3.81
N GLU A 311 -11.45 12.67 2.71
CA GLU A 311 -12.62 13.37 2.16
C GLU A 311 -13.80 13.44 3.13
N THR A 312 -13.81 12.58 4.16
CA THR A 312 -14.88 12.57 5.17
C THR A 312 -14.75 13.68 6.21
N LYS A 313 -13.61 14.37 6.24
CA LYS A 313 -13.36 15.46 7.20
C LYS A 313 -13.81 16.79 6.63
N THR A 314 -14.51 17.55 7.47
CA THR A 314 -14.88 18.94 7.17
C THR A 314 -13.75 19.89 7.57
N LYS A 315 -13.88 21.16 7.16
CA LYS A 315 -12.95 22.21 7.59
C LYS A 315 -12.99 22.35 9.12
N GLU A 316 -14.17 22.32 9.69
CA GLU A 316 -14.43 22.43 11.13
C GLU A 316 -13.77 21.29 11.93
N ASP A 317 -13.76 20.07 11.39
CA ASP A 317 -13.05 18.93 11.99
C ASP A 317 -11.54 19.18 12.05
N ILE A 318 -10.97 19.73 10.96
CA ILE A 318 -9.53 20.06 10.89
C ILE A 318 -9.18 21.22 11.81
N ASP A 319 -9.98 22.29 11.83
CA ASP A 319 -9.82 23.43 12.73
C ASP A 319 -9.88 22.95 14.19
N ARG A 320 -10.82 22.07 14.52
CA ARG A 320 -10.95 21.45 15.86
C ARG A 320 -9.72 20.63 16.24
N LEU A 321 -9.15 19.87 15.31
CA LEU A 321 -7.89 19.17 15.55
C LEU A 321 -6.79 20.16 15.97
N CYS A 322 -6.63 21.26 15.23
CA CYS A 322 -5.61 22.27 15.50
C CYS A 322 -5.83 23.00 16.84
N GLU A 323 -7.07 23.35 17.17
CA GLU A 323 -7.41 23.93 18.47
C GLU A 323 -7.02 23.00 19.64
N VAL A 324 -7.31 21.69 19.50
CA VAL A 324 -6.96 20.72 20.52
C VAL A 324 -5.46 20.53 20.62
N LEU A 325 -4.74 20.43 19.51
CA LEU A 325 -3.27 20.34 19.48
C LEU A 325 -2.61 21.57 20.14
N ALA A 326 -3.13 22.78 19.87
CA ALA A 326 -2.62 24.02 20.47
C ALA A 326 -2.79 24.07 21.99
N SER A 327 -3.70 23.29 22.54
CA SER A 327 -4.10 23.32 23.97
C SER A 327 -3.51 22.18 24.79
N VAL A 328 -2.66 21.35 24.23
CA VAL A 328 -2.03 20.17 24.84
C VAL A 328 -0.52 20.16 24.64
#